data_c6056eba543f3149ff849d38bdb12780
#
_entry.id   c6056eba543f3149ff849d38bdb12780
#
_cell.length_a   1.000
_cell.length_b   1.000
_cell.length_c   1.000
_cell.angle_alpha   90.00
_cell.angle_beta   90.00
_cell.angle_gamma   90.00
#
_symmetry.space_group_name_H-M   'P 1'
#
loop_
_entity.id
_entity.type
_entity.pdbx_description
1 polymer ?
#
loop_
_entity_poly.entity_id
_entity_poly.type
_entity_poly.pdbx_seq_one_letter_code
_entity_poly.pdbx_strand_id
1 'polypeptide(L)'
;MTYRQLREAIEVFGLGERATLQQIKSRHRELVKTHHPDRCSDTTQEAIRRINSAHKILMDYCNGYHFCFSEEEFLTQMPTERLKRQFGWDPVWGGRSEADPD
;
A
#
# COMPACT_ATOMS: atom_id res chain seq x y z
N MET A 1 18.01 -0.45 6.42
CA MET A 1 17.21 -1.45 5.71
C MET A 1 17.88 -1.82 4.41
N THR A 2 17.95 -3.09 4.10
CA THR A 2 18.48 -3.53 2.82
C THR A 2 17.34 -4.01 1.94
N TYR A 3 17.60 -4.10 0.65
CA TYR A 3 16.60 -4.59 -0.27
C TYR A 3 16.20 -6.03 0.07
N ARG A 4 17.13 -6.80 0.55
CA ARG A 4 16.83 -8.16 0.96
C ARG A 4 15.83 -8.18 2.10
N GLN A 5 16.00 -7.30 3.08
CA GLN A 5 15.07 -7.21 4.19
C GLN A 5 13.67 -6.79 3.70
N LEU A 6 13.63 -5.85 2.75
CA LEU A 6 12.36 -5.43 2.20
C LEU A 6 11.69 -6.58 1.45
N ARG A 7 12.44 -7.33 0.68
CA ARG A 7 11.87 -8.46 -0.04
C ARG A 7 11.33 -9.52 0.90
N GLU A 8 12.05 -9.79 1.97
CA GLU A 8 11.58 -10.75 2.95
C GLU A 8 10.27 -10.29 3.59
N ALA A 9 10.15 -8.99 3.86
CA ALA A 9 8.94 -8.46 4.43
C ALA A 9 7.77 -8.62 3.47
N ILE A 10 8.01 -8.37 2.19
CA ILE A 10 6.98 -8.53 1.18
C ILE A 10 6.52 -9.98 1.12
N GLU A 11 7.45 -10.92 1.24
CA GLU A 11 7.10 -12.32 1.20
C GLU A 11 6.30 -12.75 2.43
N VAL A 12 6.66 -12.23 3.59
CA VAL A 12 5.91 -12.55 4.80
C VAL A 12 4.47 -12.09 4.67
N PHE A 13 4.25 -10.94 4.06
CA PHE A 13 2.90 -10.41 3.89
C PHE A 13 2.20 -10.96 2.65
N GLY A 14 2.93 -11.63 1.77
CA GLY A 14 2.31 -12.15 0.56
C GLY A 14 1.86 -11.07 -0.39
N LEU A 15 2.59 -9.95 -0.43
CA LEU A 15 2.23 -8.86 -1.31
C LEU A 15 2.90 -9.00 -2.65
N GLY A 16 2.31 -8.38 -3.67
CA GLY A 16 2.96 -8.33 -4.97
C GLY A 16 3.94 -7.18 -5.02
N GLU A 17 4.34 -6.81 -6.21
CA GLU A 17 5.31 -5.72 -6.36
C GLU A 17 4.71 -4.38 -6.03
N ARG A 18 3.42 -4.24 -6.10
CA ARG A 18 2.76 -2.98 -5.81
C ARG A 18 1.66 -3.21 -4.82
N ALA A 19 1.56 -2.35 -3.85
CA ALA A 19 0.50 -2.45 -2.87
C ALA A 19 0.24 -1.07 -2.30
N THR A 20 -0.98 -0.83 -1.88
CA THR A 20 -1.30 0.43 -1.21
C THR A 20 -1.03 0.28 0.27
N LEU A 21 -0.93 1.41 0.94
CA LEU A 21 -0.76 1.40 2.38
C LEU A 21 -1.94 0.70 3.04
N GLN A 22 -3.12 0.89 2.50
CA GLN A 22 -4.30 0.25 3.01
C GLN A 22 -4.19 -1.28 2.93
N GLN A 23 -3.68 -1.78 1.81
CA GLN A 23 -3.50 -3.22 1.66
C GLN A 23 -2.50 -3.76 2.66
N ILE A 24 -1.44 -3.03 2.92
CA ILE A 24 -0.45 -3.44 3.90
C ILE A 24 -1.08 -3.53 5.29
N LYS A 25 -1.86 -2.52 5.65
CA LYS A 25 -2.50 -2.50 6.96
C LYS A 25 -3.53 -3.61 7.10
N SER A 26 -4.31 -3.84 6.06
CA SER A 26 -5.30 -4.91 6.10
C SER A 26 -4.64 -6.28 6.23
N ARG A 27 -3.56 -6.46 5.48
CA ARG A 27 -2.86 -7.73 5.53
C ARG A 27 -2.24 -7.98 6.90
N HIS A 28 -1.73 -6.91 7.51
CA HIS A 28 -1.16 -7.03 8.85
C HIS A 28 -2.22 -7.52 9.84
N ARG A 29 -3.41 -6.94 9.77
CA ARG A 29 -4.49 -7.35 10.66
C ARG A 29 -4.87 -8.80 10.44
N GLU A 30 -4.94 -9.23 9.18
CA GLU A 30 -5.28 -10.61 8.90
C GLU A 30 -4.24 -11.57 9.44
N LEU A 31 -2.97 -11.24 9.26
CA LEU A 31 -1.90 -12.11 9.72
C LEU A 31 -1.87 -12.21 11.22
N VAL A 32 -2.09 -11.11 11.91
CA VAL A 32 -2.10 -11.13 13.36
C VAL A 32 -3.29 -11.93 13.86
N LYS A 33 -4.43 -11.83 13.20
CA LYS A 33 -5.59 -12.61 13.61
C LYS A 33 -5.33 -14.10 13.44
N THR A 34 -4.72 -14.48 12.33
CA THR A 34 -4.43 -15.87 12.06
C THR A 34 -3.51 -16.46 13.10
N HIS A 35 -2.57 -15.65 13.63
CA HIS A 35 -1.62 -16.13 14.60
C HIS A 35 -1.92 -15.48 15.95
N HIS A 36 -3.14 -15.68 16.43
CA HIS A 36 -3.59 -15.00 17.62
C HIS A 36 -2.75 -15.37 18.84
N PRO A 37 -2.36 -14.41 19.63
CA PRO A 37 -1.48 -14.63 20.76
C PRO A 37 -2.04 -15.60 21.80
N ASP A 38 -3.34 -15.82 21.80
CA ASP A 38 -3.91 -16.72 22.77
C ASP A 38 -3.41 -18.13 22.63
N ARG A 39 -2.86 -18.49 21.51
CA ARG A 39 -2.40 -19.82 21.34
C ARG A 39 -1.10 -20.10 22.03
N CYS A 40 -0.46 -19.15 22.48
CA CYS A 40 0.69 -19.32 23.34
C CYS A 40 1.69 -20.40 23.01
N SER A 41 1.94 -20.67 21.79
CA SER A 41 3.00 -21.61 21.48
C SER A 41 4.21 -20.80 21.02
N ASP A 42 5.37 -21.39 21.14
CA ASP A 42 6.58 -20.73 20.71
C ASP A 42 6.50 -20.41 19.21
N THR A 43 5.94 -21.32 18.45
CA THR A 43 5.81 -21.12 17.02
C THR A 43 4.92 -19.93 16.70
N THR A 44 3.84 -19.77 17.44
CA THR A 44 2.95 -18.65 17.24
C THR A 44 3.61 -17.35 17.62
N GLN A 45 4.34 -17.32 18.70
CA GLN A 45 5.03 -16.11 19.11
C GLN A 45 6.09 -15.71 18.10
N GLU A 46 6.79 -16.69 17.57
CA GLU A 46 7.79 -16.40 16.59
C GLU A 46 7.18 -15.88 15.30
N ALA A 47 6.04 -16.45 14.92
CA ALA A 47 5.34 -15.98 13.72
C ALA A 47 4.90 -14.53 13.91
N ILE A 48 4.39 -14.19 15.08
CA ILE A 48 3.96 -12.82 15.33
C ILE A 48 5.14 -11.85 15.32
N ARG A 49 6.28 -12.27 15.87
CA ARG A 49 7.45 -11.41 15.83
C ARG A 49 7.88 -11.16 14.39
N ARG A 50 7.83 -12.19 13.57
CA ARG A 50 8.21 -12.05 12.18
C ARG A 50 7.25 -11.12 11.45
N ILE A 51 5.96 -11.27 11.72
CA ILE A 51 4.95 -10.41 11.11
C ILE A 51 5.16 -8.96 11.53
N ASN A 52 5.43 -8.73 12.81
CA ASN A 52 5.61 -7.37 13.28
C ASN A 52 6.90 -6.75 12.77
N SER A 53 7.96 -7.54 12.64
CA SER A 53 9.20 -7.05 12.06
C SER A 53 9.00 -6.68 10.60
N ALA A 54 8.29 -7.52 9.86
CA ALA A 54 8.01 -7.23 8.45
C ALA A 54 7.15 -5.97 8.34
N HIS A 55 6.17 -5.82 9.22
CA HIS A 55 5.32 -4.65 9.20
C HIS A 55 6.14 -3.37 9.42
N LYS A 56 7.07 -3.42 10.35
CA LYS A 56 7.89 -2.26 10.63
C LYS A 56 8.74 -1.90 9.41
N ILE A 57 9.31 -2.88 8.75
CA ILE A 57 10.12 -2.63 7.57
C ILE A 57 9.27 -2.01 6.47
N LEU A 58 8.06 -2.54 6.24
CA LEU A 58 7.19 -2.01 5.22
C LEU A 58 6.76 -0.59 5.53
N MET A 59 6.44 -0.31 6.79
CA MET A 59 6.02 1.04 7.17
C MET A 59 7.19 2.02 7.08
N ASP A 60 8.39 1.59 7.45
CA ASP A 60 9.54 2.45 7.33
C ASP A 60 9.81 2.80 5.86
N TYR A 61 9.66 1.82 4.99
CA TYR A 61 9.85 2.07 3.57
C TYR A 61 8.79 3.04 3.04
N CYS A 62 7.55 2.83 3.42
CA CYS A 62 6.46 3.69 2.96
C CYS A 62 6.59 5.10 3.51
N ASN A 63 7.01 5.23 4.76
CA ASN A 63 7.15 6.54 5.36
C ASN A 63 8.27 7.37 4.74
N GLY A 64 9.25 6.71 4.19
CA GLY A 64 10.32 7.42 3.51
C GLY A 64 10.15 7.53 2.01
N TYR A 65 9.02 7.05 1.51
CA TYR A 65 8.82 7.02 0.08
C TYR A 65 8.51 8.42 -0.45
N HIS A 66 9.14 8.78 -1.56
CA HIS A 66 8.91 10.09 -2.15
C HIS A 66 7.82 9.98 -3.20
N PHE A 67 6.65 10.45 -2.85
CA PHE A 67 5.56 10.44 -3.81
C PHE A 67 5.82 11.49 -4.87
N CYS A 68 5.38 11.22 -6.07
CA CYS A 68 5.56 12.17 -7.17
C CYS A 68 4.20 12.76 -7.49
N PHE A 69 4.13 14.09 -7.45
CA PHE A 69 2.85 14.77 -7.66
C PHE A 69 2.75 15.39 -9.04
N SER A 70 3.47 14.84 -10.00
CA SER A 70 3.37 15.31 -11.36
C SER A 70 2.07 14.82 -12.00
N GLU A 71 1.65 15.50 -13.05
CA GLU A 71 0.45 15.09 -13.73
C GLU A 71 0.61 13.71 -14.35
N GLU A 72 1.79 13.43 -14.84
CA GLU A 72 2.05 12.14 -15.46
C GLU A 72 1.86 11.02 -14.46
N GLU A 73 2.39 11.20 -13.27
CA GLU A 73 2.24 10.19 -12.24
C GLU A 73 0.78 10.08 -11.79
N PHE A 74 0.11 11.21 -11.68
CA PHE A 74 -1.28 11.22 -11.29
C PHE A 74 -2.11 10.40 -12.27
N LEU A 75 -1.88 10.59 -13.56
CA LEU A 75 -2.66 9.86 -14.56
C LEU A 75 -2.33 8.37 -14.54
N THR A 76 -1.09 8.03 -14.21
CA THR A 76 -0.73 6.62 -14.09
C THR A 76 -1.45 5.98 -12.91
N GLN A 77 -1.55 6.70 -11.81
CA GLN A 77 -2.17 6.16 -10.62
C GLN A 77 -3.70 6.19 -10.69
N MET A 78 -4.25 7.06 -11.53
CA MET A 78 -5.70 7.21 -11.65
C MET A 78 -6.12 6.92 -13.09
N PRO A 79 -6.24 5.65 -13.45
CA PRO A 79 -6.54 5.30 -14.84
C PRO A 79 -7.84 5.88 -15.35
N THR A 80 -8.81 6.05 -14.48
CA THR A 80 -10.08 6.62 -14.90
C THR A 80 -9.91 8.05 -15.36
N GLU A 81 -9.08 8.82 -14.65
CA GLU A 81 -8.84 10.21 -15.05
C GLU A 81 -8.08 10.28 -16.35
N ARG A 82 -7.17 9.34 -16.56
CA ARG A 82 -6.41 9.30 -17.78
C ARG A 82 -7.35 9.02 -18.95
N LEU A 83 -8.29 8.11 -18.77
CA LEU A 83 -9.22 7.78 -19.79
C LEU A 83 -10.11 8.97 -20.13
N LYS A 84 -10.59 9.66 -19.12
CA LYS A 84 -11.42 10.84 -19.34
C LYS A 84 -10.67 11.86 -20.18
N ARG A 85 -9.42 12.09 -19.86
CA ARG A 85 -8.65 13.04 -20.57
C ARG A 85 -8.42 12.62 -22.01
N GLN A 86 -8.14 11.35 -22.21
CA GLN A 86 -7.86 10.84 -23.53
C GLN A 86 -9.07 10.96 -24.44
N PHE A 87 -10.26 10.78 -23.93
CA PHE A 87 -11.45 10.83 -24.74
C PHE A 87 -12.21 12.15 -24.63
N GLY A 88 -11.60 13.13 -24.04
CA GLY A 88 -12.23 14.41 -23.94
C GLY A 88 -13.56 14.36 -23.24
N TRP A 89 -13.65 13.59 -22.21
CA TRP A 89 -14.84 13.34 -21.61
C TRP A 89 -15.29 14.14 -20.55
N ASP A 90 -15.20 15.20 -20.30
CA ASP A 90 -15.65 15.81 -19.21
C ASP A 90 -16.25 17.02 -19.43
N PRO A 91 -16.92 17.22 -20.27
CA PRO A 91 -17.60 18.37 -20.59
C PRO A 91 -18.31 18.93 -19.44
N VAL A 92 -19.37 18.43 -19.18
CA VAL A 92 -20.20 18.96 -18.22
C VAL A 92 -19.64 18.91 -16.88
N TRP A 93 -19.05 17.87 -16.57
CA TRP A 93 -18.57 17.76 -15.30
C TRP A 93 -17.36 18.54 -15.15
N GLY A 94 -16.64 18.67 -16.16
CA GLY A 94 -15.45 19.39 -16.09
C GLY A 94 -15.67 20.68 -15.42
N GLY A 95 -16.74 21.24 -15.74
CA GLY A 95 -17.01 22.50 -15.22
C GLY A 95 -16.89 22.55 -13.77
N ARG A 96 -17.32 21.52 -13.13
CA ARG A 96 -17.30 21.62 -11.81
C ARG A 96 -16.16 21.13 -11.23
N SER A 97 -15.57 20.36 -11.85
CA SER A 97 -14.54 19.79 -11.22
C SER A 97 -13.59 20.79 -10.75
N GLU A 98 -13.47 21.81 -11.41
CA GLU A 98 -12.53 22.68 -11.02
C GLU A 98 -12.94 23.28 -9.85
N ALA A 99 -14.03 23.15 -9.56
CA ALA A 99 -14.49 23.76 -8.43
C ALA A 99 -13.67 23.27 -7.32
N ASP A 100 -13.13 22.23 -7.43
CA ASP A 100 -12.47 21.79 -6.39
C ASP A 100 -11.12 22.00 -6.51
N PRO A 101 -10.69 22.56 -5.95
CA PRO A 101 -9.50 22.93 -6.03
C PRO A 101 -8.66 22.21 -5.26
N ASP A 102 -8.64 21.98 -5.04
CA ASP A 102 -7.82 21.56 -4.51
C ASP A 102 -7.43 21.25 -4.25
#